data_293907c5d705a135db0ee224e73274c8
#
_entry.id   293907c5d705a135db0ee224e73274c8
#
_cell.length_a   1.000
_cell.length_b   1.000
_cell.length_c   1.000
_cell.angle_alpha   90.00
_cell.angle_beta   90.00
_cell.angle_gamma   90.00
#
_symmetry.space_group_name_H-M   'P 1'
#
loop_
_entity.id
_entity.type
_entity.pdbx_description
1 polymer ?
#
loop_
_entity_poly.entity_id
_entity_poly.type
_entity_poly.pdbx_seq_one_letter_code
_entity_poly.pdbx_strand_id
1 'polypeptide(L)'
;SVSGLVGGDAQRMWDYAAEQETLCGPYLQEVIATALCVAESNACMHRIVAAPTAGACGVLPAVLVPLYRRGAVDEEAIVRALYVAAGIGAVVGYRASISGASGGCQAEVGTAAAMAAGALVDLRGGGPEQIGHAVAMALKNLMGLVCDPVAGLVEVPCVKRNVIGAVNAVSAADMALAGIESRVPVDQVIDCMGDVGRRLPVELRETALGGLAATPFGQSVKAKREERRSQEQEL
;
A
#
# COMPACT_ATOMS: atom_id res chain seq x y z
N SER A 1 6.93 -2.31 17.32
CA SER A 1 6.94 -0.93 16.77
C SER A 1 7.14 0.11 17.88
N VAL A 2 7.32 1.37 17.50
CA VAL A 2 7.56 2.49 18.44
C VAL A 2 6.41 2.68 19.43
N SER A 3 5.16 2.56 18.97
CA SER A 3 3.99 2.66 19.86
C SER A 3 3.70 1.37 20.63
N GLY A 4 4.22 0.24 20.18
CA GLY A 4 3.85 -1.09 20.66
C GLY A 4 2.52 -1.62 20.13
N LEU A 5 1.86 -0.92 19.20
CA LEU A 5 0.56 -1.32 18.64
C LEU A 5 0.68 -2.27 17.45
N VAL A 6 1.86 -2.40 16.87
CA VAL A 6 2.13 -3.17 15.65
C VAL A 6 3.31 -4.11 15.87
N GLY A 7 3.19 -5.32 15.37
CA GLY A 7 4.19 -6.37 15.38
C GLY A 7 3.60 -7.76 15.60
N GLY A 8 4.11 -8.73 14.87
CA GLY A 8 3.70 -10.13 14.96
C GLY A 8 2.42 -10.50 14.20
N ASP A 9 1.77 -9.57 13.50
CA ASP A 9 0.56 -9.89 12.72
C ASP A 9 0.88 -10.74 11.49
N ALA A 10 2.06 -10.52 10.89
CA ALA A 10 2.54 -11.36 9.80
C ALA A 10 2.70 -12.82 10.24
N GLN A 11 3.30 -13.07 11.41
CA GLN A 11 3.45 -14.42 11.96
C GLN A 11 2.09 -15.05 12.24
N ARG A 12 1.17 -14.32 12.87
CA ARG A 12 -0.20 -14.80 13.10
C ARG A 12 -0.90 -15.21 11.81
N MET A 13 -0.68 -14.46 10.72
CA MET A 13 -1.27 -14.80 9.42
C MET A 13 -0.66 -16.07 8.83
N TRP A 14 0.66 -16.29 9.00
CA TRP A 14 1.32 -17.53 8.60
C TRP A 14 0.85 -18.73 9.44
N ASP A 15 0.76 -18.59 10.76
CA ASP A 15 0.30 -19.63 11.67
C ASP A 15 -1.15 -20.03 11.35
N TYR A 16 -2.04 -19.04 11.17
CA TYR A 16 -3.41 -19.27 10.76
C TYR A 16 -3.52 -20.09 9.47
N ALA A 17 -2.72 -19.73 8.47
CA ALA A 17 -2.73 -20.40 7.18
C ALA A 17 -2.10 -21.81 7.19
N ALA A 18 -1.25 -22.09 8.17
CA ALA A 18 -0.69 -23.43 8.39
C ALA A 18 -1.69 -24.38 9.06
N GLU A 19 -2.59 -23.85 9.88
CA GLU A 19 -3.55 -24.62 10.66
C GLU A 19 -4.90 -24.83 9.96
N GLN A 20 -5.30 -23.92 9.05
CA GLN A 20 -6.62 -23.94 8.43
C GLN A 20 -6.57 -23.43 6.99
N GLU A 21 -7.57 -23.84 6.22
CA GLU A 21 -7.81 -23.29 4.89
C GLU A 21 -8.28 -21.83 5.00
N THR A 22 -7.59 -20.94 4.29
CA THR A 22 -7.92 -19.51 4.28
C THR A 22 -8.99 -19.18 3.23
N LEU A 23 -9.86 -18.22 3.52
CA LEU A 23 -10.88 -17.76 2.57
C LEU A 23 -10.28 -17.22 1.26
N CYS A 24 -9.08 -16.68 1.31
CA CYS A 24 -8.39 -16.04 0.17
C CYS A 24 -7.62 -17.02 -0.74
N GLY A 25 -7.53 -18.29 -0.35
CA GLY A 25 -6.69 -19.27 -1.06
C GLY A 25 -5.17 -18.99 -0.92
N PRO A 26 -4.32 -19.91 -1.42
CA PRO A 26 -2.89 -19.92 -1.10
C PRO A 26 -2.12 -18.68 -1.55
N TYR A 27 -2.41 -18.12 -2.73
CA TYR A 27 -1.65 -16.97 -3.21
C TYR A 27 -1.98 -15.68 -2.46
N LEU A 28 -3.27 -15.35 -2.34
CA LEU A 28 -3.67 -14.13 -1.61
C LEU A 28 -3.30 -14.18 -0.12
N GLN A 29 -3.34 -15.36 0.48
CA GLN A 29 -2.87 -15.53 1.86
C GLN A 29 -1.39 -15.15 2.01
N GLU A 30 -0.51 -15.59 1.08
CA GLU A 30 0.89 -15.19 1.08
C GLU A 30 1.08 -13.70 0.80
N VAL A 31 0.26 -13.12 -0.09
CA VAL A 31 0.22 -11.68 -0.35
C VAL A 31 -0.08 -10.91 0.94
N ILE A 32 -1.12 -11.31 1.69
CA ILE A 32 -1.51 -10.68 2.96
C ILE A 32 -0.37 -10.78 3.97
N ALA A 33 0.19 -11.98 4.19
CA ALA A 33 1.26 -12.19 5.15
C ALA A 33 2.54 -11.42 4.78
N THR A 34 2.89 -11.37 3.50
CA THR A 34 4.07 -10.62 3.01
C THR A 34 3.86 -9.11 3.15
N ALA A 35 2.66 -8.59 2.84
CA ALA A 35 2.33 -7.17 3.03
C ALA A 35 2.48 -6.76 4.51
N LEU A 36 1.94 -7.56 5.42
CA LEU A 36 2.10 -7.36 6.87
C LEU A 36 3.58 -7.37 7.27
N CYS A 37 4.34 -8.38 6.84
CA CYS A 37 5.74 -8.55 7.19
C CYS A 37 6.60 -7.34 6.81
N VAL A 38 6.47 -6.84 5.58
CA VAL A 38 7.25 -5.70 5.09
C VAL A 38 6.80 -4.40 5.76
N ALA A 39 5.49 -4.19 5.91
CA ALA A 39 4.96 -3.00 6.56
C ALA A 39 5.27 -2.97 8.07
N GLU A 40 5.25 -4.11 8.77
CA GLU A 40 5.71 -4.23 10.17
C GLU A 40 7.22 -3.96 10.28
N SER A 41 8.02 -4.44 9.33
CA SER A 41 9.45 -4.14 9.29
C SER A 41 9.70 -2.64 9.21
N ASN A 42 8.96 -1.91 8.37
CA ASN A 42 9.00 -0.45 8.33
C ASN A 42 8.58 0.18 9.66
N ALA A 43 7.46 -0.24 10.24
CA ALA A 43 6.95 0.26 11.52
C ALA A 43 7.92 0.01 12.69
N CYS A 44 8.71 -1.06 12.61
CA CYS A 44 9.76 -1.41 13.58
C CYS A 44 11.14 -0.80 13.24
N MET A 45 11.21 0.15 12.31
CA MET A 45 12.45 0.85 11.92
C MET A 45 13.52 -0.05 11.30
N HIS A 46 13.12 -1.21 10.75
CA HIS A 46 14.02 -2.06 9.98
C HIS A 46 14.20 -1.54 8.55
N ARG A 47 15.22 -2.07 7.87
CA ARG A 47 15.51 -1.70 6.48
C ARG A 47 14.43 -2.22 5.53
N ILE A 48 13.87 -1.30 4.73
CA ILE A 48 12.92 -1.58 3.64
C ILE A 48 13.32 -0.81 2.38
N VAL A 49 12.62 -1.08 1.28
CA VAL A 49 12.70 -0.29 0.05
C VAL A 49 11.37 0.46 -0.12
N ALA A 50 11.44 1.78 -0.28
CA ALA A 50 10.25 2.59 -0.54
C ALA A 50 9.72 2.31 -1.96
N ALA A 51 8.39 2.07 -2.11
CA ALA A 51 7.76 1.78 -3.40
C ALA A 51 6.26 2.15 -3.40
N PRO A 52 5.85 3.38 -3.73
CA PRO A 52 6.68 4.56 -4.01
C PRO A 52 7.17 5.27 -2.75
N THR A 53 6.58 5.02 -1.57
CA THR A 53 6.94 5.60 -0.28
C THR A 53 7.23 4.52 0.76
N ALA A 54 7.81 4.89 1.90
CA ALA A 54 8.03 3.97 3.01
C ALA A 54 6.70 3.46 3.58
N GLY A 55 5.67 4.32 3.66
CA GLY A 55 4.35 3.95 4.18
C GLY A 55 3.60 2.91 3.35
N ALA A 56 3.94 2.78 2.06
CA ALA A 56 3.35 1.81 1.14
C ALA A 56 4.32 0.70 0.69
N CYS A 57 5.47 0.55 1.36
CA CYS A 57 6.57 -0.33 0.98
C CYS A 57 6.20 -1.81 0.91
N GLY A 58 5.13 -2.23 1.59
CA GLY A 58 4.68 -3.62 1.62
C GLY A 58 3.89 -4.06 0.39
N VAL A 59 3.31 -3.13 -0.38
CA VAL A 59 2.36 -3.46 -1.46
C VAL A 59 3.04 -4.21 -2.61
N LEU A 60 4.07 -3.63 -3.20
CA LEU A 60 4.74 -4.20 -4.37
C LEU A 60 5.43 -5.54 -4.06
N PRO A 61 6.25 -5.67 -2.98
CA PRO A 61 6.85 -6.96 -2.65
C PRO A 61 5.81 -8.01 -2.27
N ALA A 62 4.66 -7.63 -1.70
CA ALA A 62 3.61 -8.57 -1.34
C ALA A 62 3.10 -9.37 -2.54
N VAL A 63 2.97 -8.75 -3.69
CA VAL A 63 2.46 -9.44 -4.90
C VAL A 63 3.55 -10.11 -5.71
N LEU A 64 4.79 -9.61 -5.68
CA LEU A 64 5.89 -10.15 -6.49
C LEU A 64 6.67 -11.28 -5.81
N VAL A 65 6.98 -11.15 -4.51
CA VAL A 65 7.82 -12.11 -3.78
C VAL A 65 7.19 -13.51 -3.72
N PRO A 66 5.88 -13.69 -3.47
CA PRO A 66 5.26 -15.00 -3.50
C PRO A 66 5.37 -15.70 -4.87
N LEU A 67 5.21 -14.95 -5.97
CA LEU A 67 5.34 -15.51 -7.33
C LEU A 67 6.77 -15.99 -7.61
N TYR A 68 7.76 -15.19 -7.22
CA TYR A 68 9.18 -15.56 -7.36
C TYR A 68 9.55 -16.79 -6.50
N ARG A 69 9.17 -16.79 -5.23
CA ARG A 69 9.45 -17.90 -4.30
C ARG A 69 8.82 -19.23 -4.73
N ARG A 70 7.68 -19.18 -5.37
CA ARG A 70 7.00 -20.37 -5.94
C ARG A 70 7.61 -20.85 -7.26
N GLY A 71 8.59 -20.13 -7.82
CA GLY A 71 9.14 -20.44 -9.15
C GLY A 71 8.15 -20.21 -10.28
N ALA A 72 7.08 -19.41 -10.04
CA ALA A 72 6.09 -19.08 -11.06
C ALA A 72 6.62 -18.07 -12.09
N VAL A 73 7.63 -17.31 -11.71
CA VAL A 73 8.34 -16.33 -12.56
C VAL A 73 9.83 -16.36 -12.23
N ASP A 74 10.68 -16.06 -13.21
CA ASP A 74 12.12 -15.95 -13.04
C ASP A 74 12.55 -14.53 -12.62
N GLU A 75 13.84 -14.36 -12.35
CA GLU A 75 14.42 -13.09 -11.91
C GLU A 75 14.31 -12.01 -12.99
N GLU A 76 14.51 -12.36 -14.26
CA GLU A 76 14.45 -11.42 -15.39
C GLU A 76 13.02 -10.86 -15.52
N ALA A 77 12.00 -11.70 -15.42
CA ALA A 77 10.60 -11.28 -15.42
C ALA A 77 10.27 -10.34 -14.26
N ILE A 78 10.77 -10.66 -13.03
CA ILE A 78 10.59 -9.77 -11.88
C ILE A 78 11.25 -8.41 -12.10
N VAL A 79 12.48 -8.37 -12.61
CA VAL A 79 13.19 -7.12 -12.90
C VAL A 79 12.43 -6.29 -13.92
N ARG A 80 11.93 -6.90 -15.01
CA ARG A 80 11.09 -6.23 -16.01
C ARG A 80 9.82 -5.66 -15.37
N ALA A 81 9.12 -6.43 -14.56
CA ALA A 81 7.92 -5.98 -13.86
C ALA A 81 8.18 -4.80 -12.90
N LEU A 82 9.35 -4.77 -12.25
CA LEU A 82 9.78 -3.63 -11.44
C LEU A 82 9.98 -2.36 -12.28
N TYR A 83 10.51 -2.46 -13.51
CA TYR A 83 10.59 -1.32 -14.43
C TYR A 83 9.19 -0.83 -14.86
N VAL A 84 8.26 -1.73 -15.13
CA VAL A 84 6.86 -1.36 -15.41
C VAL A 84 6.26 -0.61 -14.22
N ALA A 85 6.41 -1.16 -13.01
CA ALA A 85 5.96 -0.51 -11.78
C ALA A 85 6.58 0.89 -11.60
N ALA A 86 7.90 1.02 -11.81
CA ALA A 86 8.61 2.28 -11.70
C ALA A 86 8.09 3.33 -12.71
N GLY A 87 7.83 2.93 -13.95
CA GLY A 87 7.24 3.79 -14.98
C GLY A 87 5.86 4.31 -14.57
N ILE A 88 4.99 3.43 -14.04
CA ILE A 88 3.67 3.82 -13.54
C ILE A 88 3.80 4.82 -12.38
N GLY A 89 4.65 4.51 -11.39
CA GLY A 89 4.90 5.40 -10.25
C GLY A 89 5.43 6.76 -10.67
N ALA A 90 6.31 6.83 -11.66
CA ALA A 90 6.85 8.08 -12.21
C ALA A 90 5.75 8.93 -12.87
N VAL A 91 4.87 8.32 -13.67
CA VAL A 91 3.73 9.02 -14.30
C VAL A 91 2.78 9.57 -13.25
N VAL A 92 2.43 8.79 -12.23
CA VAL A 92 1.56 9.26 -11.13
C VAL A 92 2.23 10.39 -10.36
N GLY A 93 3.53 10.27 -10.04
CA GLY A 93 4.28 11.31 -9.34
C GLY A 93 4.37 12.62 -10.12
N TYR A 94 4.48 12.55 -11.44
CA TYR A 94 4.52 13.73 -12.32
C TYR A 94 3.15 14.40 -12.48
N ARG A 95 2.07 13.64 -12.67
CA ARG A 95 0.72 14.17 -12.96
C ARG A 95 -0.08 14.53 -11.70
N ALA A 96 0.16 13.83 -10.61
CA ALA A 96 -0.60 14.00 -9.36
C ALA A 96 0.34 14.17 -8.16
N SER A 97 0.48 13.13 -7.34
CA SER A 97 1.39 13.05 -6.21
C SER A 97 1.51 11.59 -5.75
N ILE A 98 2.62 11.28 -5.08
CA ILE A 98 2.84 10.00 -4.38
C ILE A 98 2.93 10.17 -2.87
N SER A 99 2.69 11.38 -2.34
CA SER A 99 2.86 11.71 -0.92
C SER A 99 1.53 11.78 -0.18
N GLY A 100 1.46 11.13 0.99
CA GLY A 100 0.30 11.21 1.88
C GLY A 100 0.01 12.63 2.37
N ALA A 101 1.05 13.43 2.62
CA ALA A 101 0.95 14.83 3.02
C ALA A 101 0.33 15.73 1.92
N SER A 102 0.55 15.40 0.66
CA SER A 102 0.00 16.16 -0.47
C SER A 102 -1.37 15.66 -0.92
N GLY A 103 -1.58 14.34 -0.94
CA GLY A 103 -2.73 13.73 -1.60
C GLY A 103 -3.51 12.71 -0.78
N GLY A 104 -3.19 12.53 0.52
CA GLY A 104 -3.78 11.46 1.31
C GLY A 104 -3.18 10.08 1.02
N CYS A 105 -3.65 9.07 1.71
CA CYS A 105 -3.16 7.70 1.54
C CYS A 105 -3.50 7.11 0.15
N GLN A 106 -4.47 7.67 -0.57
CA GLN A 106 -4.72 7.34 -1.98
C GLN A 106 -3.48 7.60 -2.86
N ALA A 107 -2.70 8.66 -2.56
CA ALA A 107 -1.48 8.98 -3.29
C ALA A 107 -0.35 7.99 -3.00
N GLU A 108 -0.26 7.44 -1.79
CA GLU A 108 0.75 6.45 -1.41
C GLU A 108 0.31 5.03 -1.75
N VAL A 109 -0.67 4.50 -1.01
CA VAL A 109 -1.16 3.12 -1.15
C VAL A 109 -1.88 2.92 -2.48
N GLY A 110 -2.62 3.94 -2.96
CA GLY A 110 -3.24 3.88 -4.28
C GLY A 110 -2.22 3.78 -5.41
N THR A 111 -1.16 4.58 -5.37
CA THR A 111 -0.07 4.49 -6.35
C THR A 111 0.68 3.17 -6.24
N ALA A 112 0.99 2.71 -5.02
CA ALA A 112 1.63 1.40 -4.83
C ALA A 112 0.78 0.26 -5.39
N ALA A 113 -0.55 0.29 -5.16
CA ALA A 113 -1.48 -0.69 -5.73
C ALA A 113 -1.53 -0.63 -7.26
N ALA A 114 -1.51 0.56 -7.85
CA ALA A 114 -1.47 0.76 -9.30
C ALA A 114 -0.15 0.22 -9.91
N MET A 115 0.99 0.51 -9.29
CA MET A 115 2.30 -0.02 -9.65
C MET A 115 2.30 -1.55 -9.63
N ALA A 116 1.78 -2.13 -8.54
CA ALA A 116 1.69 -3.58 -8.36
C ALA A 116 0.72 -4.23 -9.36
N ALA A 117 -0.44 -3.62 -9.64
CA ALA A 117 -1.40 -4.12 -10.61
C ALA A 117 -0.81 -4.16 -12.02
N GLY A 118 -0.13 -3.09 -12.46
CA GLY A 118 0.53 -3.06 -13.76
C GLY A 118 1.66 -4.07 -13.88
N ALA A 119 2.46 -4.25 -12.83
CA ALA A 119 3.51 -5.26 -12.76
C ALA A 119 2.95 -6.70 -12.88
N LEU A 120 1.84 -6.98 -12.20
CA LEU A 120 1.16 -8.29 -12.29
C LEU A 120 0.62 -8.56 -13.71
N VAL A 121 0.03 -7.56 -14.36
CA VAL A 121 -0.45 -7.69 -15.74
C VAL A 121 0.70 -7.99 -16.70
N ASP A 122 1.85 -7.29 -16.58
CA ASP A 122 3.05 -7.58 -17.37
C ASP A 122 3.57 -9.00 -17.14
N LEU A 123 3.68 -9.44 -15.90
CA LEU A 123 4.11 -10.81 -15.55
C LEU A 123 3.20 -11.90 -16.12
N ARG A 124 1.93 -11.59 -16.35
CA ARG A 124 0.94 -12.50 -16.94
C ARG A 124 0.83 -12.34 -18.46
N GLY A 125 1.71 -11.54 -19.08
CA GLY A 125 1.76 -11.34 -20.54
C GLY A 125 0.70 -10.39 -21.09
N GLY A 126 0.06 -9.60 -20.22
CA GLY A 126 -0.89 -8.58 -20.65
C GLY A 126 -0.21 -7.40 -21.33
N GLY A 127 -0.90 -6.79 -22.29
CA GLY A 127 -0.39 -5.66 -23.06
C GLY A 127 -0.58 -4.30 -22.38
N PRO A 128 -0.03 -3.22 -22.97
CA PRO A 128 -0.10 -1.87 -22.40
C PRO A 128 -1.52 -1.38 -22.11
N GLU A 129 -2.50 -1.75 -22.92
CA GLU A 129 -3.91 -1.40 -22.71
C GLU A 129 -4.46 -2.03 -21.43
N GLN A 130 -4.22 -3.32 -21.22
CA GLN A 130 -4.63 -4.04 -20.02
C GLN A 130 -3.90 -3.49 -18.76
N ILE A 131 -2.62 -3.13 -18.89
CA ILE A 131 -1.88 -2.43 -17.84
C ILE A 131 -2.59 -1.12 -17.48
N GLY A 132 -2.97 -0.31 -18.47
CA GLY A 132 -3.71 0.93 -18.25
C GLY A 132 -5.04 0.72 -17.53
N HIS A 133 -5.78 -0.33 -17.89
CA HIS A 133 -7.05 -0.68 -17.22
C HIS A 133 -6.82 -1.12 -15.76
N ALA A 134 -5.82 -1.96 -15.49
CA ALA A 134 -5.49 -2.40 -14.15
C ALA A 134 -5.06 -1.22 -13.24
N VAL A 135 -4.18 -0.35 -13.74
CA VAL A 135 -3.74 0.87 -13.05
C VAL A 135 -4.94 1.76 -12.71
N ALA A 136 -5.81 2.03 -13.68
CA ALA A 136 -6.99 2.87 -13.48
C ALA A 136 -7.97 2.26 -12.45
N MET A 137 -8.20 0.94 -12.49
CA MET A 137 -9.06 0.26 -11.52
C MET A 137 -8.45 0.29 -10.12
N ALA A 138 -7.16 0.00 -9.98
CA ALA A 138 -6.48 0.03 -8.69
C ALA A 138 -6.53 1.42 -8.03
N LEU A 139 -6.32 2.49 -8.80
CA LEU A 139 -6.42 3.87 -8.30
C LEU A 139 -7.84 4.24 -7.90
N LYS A 140 -8.83 3.97 -8.75
CA LYS A 140 -10.23 4.31 -8.49
C LYS A 140 -10.76 3.68 -7.20
N ASN A 141 -10.39 2.43 -6.94
CA ASN A 141 -10.87 1.68 -5.78
C ASN A 141 -10.40 2.30 -4.44
N LEU A 142 -9.29 3.02 -4.45
CA LEU A 142 -8.70 3.65 -3.26
C LEU A 142 -8.82 5.18 -3.29
N MET A 143 -9.54 5.75 -4.26
CA MET A 143 -9.74 7.19 -4.37
C MET A 143 -10.51 7.72 -3.16
N GLY A 144 -10.01 8.81 -2.57
CA GLY A 144 -10.56 9.38 -1.35
C GLY A 144 -9.97 8.80 -0.05
N LEU A 145 -9.07 7.82 -0.13
CA LEU A 145 -8.42 7.26 1.07
C LEU A 145 -7.55 8.33 1.75
N VAL A 146 -7.96 8.72 2.94
CA VAL A 146 -7.30 9.76 3.75
C VAL A 146 -6.01 9.26 4.39
N CYS A 147 -5.12 10.18 4.80
CA CYS A 147 -3.92 9.85 5.58
C CYS A 147 -4.05 10.39 7.01
N ASP A 148 -4.40 9.52 7.94
CA ASP A 148 -4.81 9.82 9.31
C ASP A 148 -4.06 8.97 10.37
N PRO A 149 -2.71 8.90 10.31
CA PRO A 149 -1.92 7.99 11.13
C PRO A 149 -2.03 8.34 12.63
N VAL A 150 -2.32 7.32 13.45
CA VAL A 150 -2.41 7.45 14.91
C VAL A 150 -1.08 7.93 15.48
N ALA A 151 -1.09 8.99 16.28
CA ALA A 151 0.08 9.65 16.84
C ALA A 151 1.15 10.07 15.80
N GLY A 152 0.80 10.19 14.53
CA GLY A 152 1.71 10.52 13.44
C GLY A 152 2.72 9.40 13.12
N LEU A 153 2.43 8.16 13.51
CA LEU A 153 3.29 7.01 13.27
C LEU A 153 2.78 6.18 12.07
N VAL A 154 3.72 5.70 11.23
CA VAL A 154 3.42 4.82 10.09
C VAL A 154 3.16 3.39 10.60
N GLU A 155 2.20 3.25 11.49
CA GLU A 155 1.79 2.00 12.15
C GLU A 155 0.31 1.73 11.93
N VAL A 156 -0.58 2.51 12.56
CA VAL A 156 -2.03 2.36 12.47
C VAL A 156 -2.61 3.59 11.77
N PRO A 157 -3.29 3.40 10.64
CA PRO A 157 -3.71 2.16 9.99
C PRO A 157 -2.74 1.63 8.92
N CYS A 158 -1.56 2.23 8.77
CA CYS A 158 -0.67 2.07 7.61
C CYS A 158 -0.30 0.61 7.32
N VAL A 159 0.05 -0.18 8.34
CA VAL A 159 0.44 -1.59 8.16
C VAL A 159 -0.68 -2.37 7.47
N LYS A 160 -1.92 -2.24 7.92
CA LYS A 160 -3.06 -2.97 7.34
C LYS A 160 -3.53 -2.38 6.00
N ARG A 161 -3.25 -1.09 5.73
CA ARG A 161 -3.49 -0.49 4.40
C ARG A 161 -2.56 -1.03 3.32
N ASN A 162 -1.36 -1.48 3.65
CA ASN A 162 -0.51 -2.20 2.69
C ASN A 162 -1.18 -3.50 2.21
N VAL A 163 -1.86 -4.22 3.11
CA VAL A 163 -2.64 -5.42 2.74
C VAL A 163 -3.73 -5.08 1.74
N ILE A 164 -4.54 -4.05 2.03
CA ILE A 164 -5.62 -3.62 1.13
C ILE A 164 -5.08 -3.18 -0.22
N GLY A 165 -3.96 -2.45 -0.26
CA GLY A 165 -3.31 -2.05 -1.50
C GLY A 165 -2.87 -3.26 -2.34
N ALA A 166 -2.27 -4.26 -1.71
CA ALA A 166 -1.81 -5.47 -2.39
C ALA A 166 -2.98 -6.34 -2.91
N VAL A 167 -4.02 -6.55 -2.11
CA VAL A 167 -5.22 -7.31 -2.52
C VAL A 167 -5.97 -6.58 -3.63
N ASN A 168 -6.11 -5.25 -3.55
CA ASN A 168 -6.68 -4.43 -4.60
C ASN A 168 -5.87 -4.54 -5.91
N ALA A 169 -4.55 -4.57 -5.85
CA ALA A 169 -3.69 -4.75 -7.02
C ALA A 169 -3.94 -6.09 -7.72
N VAL A 170 -4.03 -7.19 -6.95
CA VAL A 170 -4.31 -8.52 -7.51
C VAL A 170 -5.68 -8.54 -8.20
N SER A 171 -6.72 -8.03 -7.55
CA SER A 171 -8.06 -8.02 -8.14
C SER A 171 -8.16 -7.13 -9.38
N ALA A 172 -7.48 -5.97 -9.39
CA ALA A 172 -7.43 -5.08 -10.55
C ALA A 172 -6.69 -5.70 -11.73
N ALA A 173 -5.58 -6.42 -11.47
CA ALA A 173 -4.83 -7.15 -12.49
C ALA A 173 -5.67 -8.28 -13.11
N ASP A 174 -6.31 -9.11 -12.29
CA ASP A 174 -7.15 -10.21 -12.76
C ASP A 174 -8.35 -9.70 -13.57
N MET A 175 -9.01 -8.62 -13.12
CA MET A 175 -10.09 -8.01 -13.90
C MET A 175 -9.62 -7.52 -15.28
N ALA A 176 -8.47 -6.84 -15.35
CA ALA A 176 -7.94 -6.36 -16.63
C ALA A 176 -7.52 -7.51 -17.55
N LEU A 177 -6.90 -8.55 -17.02
CA LEU A 177 -6.54 -9.77 -17.78
C LEU A 177 -7.78 -10.53 -18.27
N ALA A 178 -8.88 -10.49 -17.53
CA ALA A 178 -10.17 -11.02 -17.94
C ALA A 178 -10.90 -10.15 -19.00
N GLY A 179 -10.29 -9.03 -19.44
CA GLY A 179 -10.87 -8.13 -20.44
C GLY A 179 -11.86 -7.11 -19.87
N ILE A 180 -11.88 -6.92 -18.55
CA ILE A 180 -12.72 -5.90 -17.92
C ILE A 180 -12.01 -4.54 -18.03
N GLU A 181 -12.69 -3.58 -18.65
CA GLU A 181 -12.17 -2.24 -18.92
C GLU A 181 -12.49 -1.24 -17.81
N SER A 182 -11.60 -0.30 -17.59
CA SER A 182 -11.80 0.78 -16.62
C SER A 182 -12.94 1.75 -16.98
N ARG A 183 -13.31 1.92 -18.23
CA ARG A 183 -14.21 2.93 -18.82
C ARG A 183 -13.68 4.37 -18.68
N VAL A 184 -13.13 4.79 -17.56
CA VAL A 184 -12.42 6.06 -17.42
C VAL A 184 -10.96 5.84 -17.80
N PRO A 185 -10.41 6.59 -18.77
CA PRO A 185 -9.01 6.49 -19.18
C PRO A 185 -8.04 6.69 -18.01
N VAL A 186 -6.93 5.96 -18.01
CA VAL A 186 -5.96 5.93 -16.91
C VAL A 186 -5.43 7.32 -16.57
N ASP A 187 -5.11 8.14 -17.56
CA ASP A 187 -4.62 9.50 -17.35
C ASP A 187 -5.63 10.39 -16.62
N GLN A 188 -6.90 10.27 -16.96
CA GLN A 188 -7.98 11.03 -16.29
C GLN A 188 -8.19 10.53 -14.85
N VAL A 189 -7.98 9.24 -14.57
CA VAL A 189 -8.04 8.70 -13.21
C VAL A 189 -6.90 9.25 -12.36
N ILE A 190 -5.68 9.33 -12.91
CA ILE A 190 -4.51 9.90 -12.22
C ILE A 190 -4.75 11.38 -11.91
N ASP A 191 -5.19 12.16 -12.90
CA ASP A 191 -5.49 13.58 -12.72
C ASP A 191 -6.59 13.80 -11.67
N CYS A 192 -7.65 13.00 -11.73
CA CYS A 192 -8.74 13.02 -10.75
C CYS A 192 -8.25 12.71 -9.34
N MET A 193 -7.34 11.73 -9.16
CA MET A 193 -6.74 11.46 -7.85
C MET A 193 -5.97 12.67 -7.32
N GLY A 194 -5.23 13.37 -8.18
CA GLY A 194 -4.55 14.63 -7.83
C GLY A 194 -5.55 15.72 -7.38
N ASP A 195 -6.67 15.87 -8.09
CA ASP A 195 -7.72 16.84 -7.75
C ASP A 195 -8.39 16.50 -6.42
N VAL A 196 -8.73 15.23 -6.19
CA VAL A 196 -9.31 14.76 -4.92
C VAL A 196 -8.32 15.02 -3.78
N GLY A 197 -7.02 14.72 -3.98
CA GLY A 197 -5.99 14.97 -2.98
C GLY A 197 -5.89 16.44 -2.57
N ARG A 198 -5.93 17.36 -3.52
CA ARG A 198 -5.93 18.81 -3.26
C ARG A 198 -7.14 19.29 -2.47
N ARG A 199 -8.29 18.62 -2.60
CA ARG A 199 -9.56 18.94 -1.92
C ARG A 199 -9.71 18.28 -0.56
N LEU A 200 -8.85 17.29 -0.22
CA LEU A 200 -8.85 16.71 1.13
C LEU A 200 -8.54 17.79 2.17
N PRO A 201 -9.29 17.86 3.29
CA PRO A 201 -8.95 18.71 4.41
C PRO A 201 -7.54 18.45 4.91
N VAL A 202 -6.87 19.48 5.41
CA VAL A 202 -5.49 19.40 5.93
C VAL A 202 -5.36 18.39 7.06
N GLU A 203 -6.40 18.24 7.86
CA GLU A 203 -6.46 17.30 8.99
C GLU A 203 -6.42 15.84 8.55
N LEU A 204 -6.70 15.56 7.27
CA LEU A 204 -6.74 14.21 6.68
C LEU A 204 -5.56 13.94 5.73
N ARG A 205 -4.52 14.77 5.77
CA ARG A 205 -3.30 14.68 4.96
C ARG A 205 -2.04 14.53 5.82
N GLU A 206 -1.94 13.40 6.55
CA GLU A 206 -0.75 13.00 7.33
C GLU A 206 -0.41 13.95 8.52
N THR A 207 -1.32 14.83 8.90
CA THR A 207 -1.10 15.80 10.00
C THR A 207 -1.36 15.20 11.38
N ALA A 208 -1.96 14.03 11.46
CA ALA A 208 -2.45 13.41 12.71
C ALA A 208 -3.43 14.31 13.51
N LEU A 209 -4.13 15.21 12.82
CA LEU A 209 -5.11 16.12 13.42
C LEU A 209 -6.55 15.64 13.27
N GLY A 210 -6.83 14.75 12.31
CA GLY A 210 -8.17 14.26 11.99
C GLY A 210 -8.24 12.75 11.84
N GLY A 211 -9.41 12.23 11.46
CA GLY A 211 -9.65 10.82 11.21
C GLY A 211 -9.35 9.95 12.44
N LEU A 212 -8.68 8.81 12.23
CA LEU A 212 -8.33 7.87 13.31
C LEU A 212 -7.45 8.50 14.39
N ALA A 213 -6.56 9.42 14.02
CA ALA A 213 -5.70 10.11 14.96
C ALA A 213 -6.47 10.99 15.97
N ALA A 214 -7.63 11.52 15.58
CA ALA A 214 -8.49 12.35 16.43
C ALA A 214 -9.45 11.54 17.33
N THR A 215 -9.52 10.21 17.19
CA THR A 215 -10.34 9.38 18.06
C THR A 215 -9.82 9.39 19.51
N PRO A 216 -10.66 9.11 20.53
CA PRO A 216 -10.20 8.99 21.91
C PRO A 216 -9.02 8.03 22.08
N PHE A 217 -9.04 6.90 21.35
CA PHE A 217 -7.92 5.96 21.32
C PHE A 217 -6.66 6.61 20.73
N GLY A 218 -6.77 7.24 19.56
CA GLY A 218 -5.65 7.91 18.90
C GLY A 218 -4.99 8.98 19.79
N GLN A 219 -5.79 9.78 20.47
CA GLN A 219 -5.31 10.80 21.41
C GLN A 219 -4.61 10.18 22.64
N SER A 220 -5.13 9.06 23.17
CA SER A 220 -4.49 8.36 24.29
C SER A 220 -3.10 7.80 23.91
N VAL A 221 -2.95 7.30 22.69
CA VAL A 221 -1.64 6.82 22.17
C VAL A 221 -0.66 7.99 22.01
N LYS A 222 -1.14 9.12 21.50
CA LYS A 222 -0.32 10.34 21.36
C LYS A 222 0.19 10.82 22.71
N ALA A 223 -0.68 10.94 23.71
CA ALA A 223 -0.31 11.36 25.06
C ALA A 223 0.76 10.46 25.68
N LYS A 224 0.57 9.13 25.63
CA LYS A 224 1.57 8.17 26.15
C LYS A 224 2.93 8.28 25.45
N ARG A 225 2.95 8.60 24.16
CA ARG A 225 4.18 8.80 23.40
C ARG A 225 4.90 10.07 23.83
N GLU A 226 4.16 11.16 24.06
CA GLU A 226 4.70 12.43 24.52
C GLU A 226 5.32 12.30 25.93
N GLU A 227 4.64 11.60 26.84
CA GLU A 227 5.15 11.29 28.18
C GLU A 227 6.49 10.50 28.14
N ARG A 228 6.56 9.46 27.31
CA ARG A 228 7.81 8.68 27.15
C ARG A 228 8.95 9.54 26.62
N ARG A 229 8.70 10.39 25.62
CA ARG A 229 9.73 11.28 25.06
C ARG A 229 10.23 12.29 26.06
N SER A 230 9.37 12.82 26.92
CA SER A 230 9.78 13.74 28.01
C SER A 230 10.69 13.05 29.03
N GLN A 231 10.35 11.82 29.42
CA GLN A 231 11.17 11.03 30.34
C GLN A 231 12.55 10.66 29.76
N GLU A 232 12.63 10.37 28.43
CA GLU A 232 13.91 10.08 27.75
C GLU A 232 14.82 11.31 27.60
N GLN A 233 14.27 12.52 27.65
CA GLN A 233 15.03 13.79 27.58
C GLN A 233 15.53 14.25 28.93
N GLU A 234 15.01 13.72 30.03
CA GLU A 234 15.43 14.04 31.41
C GLU A 234 16.54 13.10 31.92
N LEU A 235 16.90 12.06 31.15
CA LEU A 235 18.00 11.11 31.43
C LEU A 235 19.26 11.45 30.64
#